data_db4966250689f976e2963abeb1461456
#
_entry.id   db4966250689f976e2963abeb1461456
#
_cell.length_a   1.000
_cell.length_b   1.000
_cell.length_c   1.000
_cell.angle_alpha   90.00
_cell.angle_beta   90.00
_cell.angle_gamma   90.00
#
_symmetry.space_group_name_H-M   'P 1'
#
loop_
_entity.id
_entity.type
_entity.pdbx_description
1 polymer ?
#
loop_
_entity_poly.entity_id
_entity_poly.type
_entity_poly.pdbx_seq_one_letter_code
_entity_poly.pdbx_strand_id
1 'polypeptide(L)'
;VAELAVRCAGVNLRNPFLLASGVWGESGESLAGAWSAGAGGVITKSIGSVPRPGYPNPTIEAYERWGLLNAMGLPNPGIDEYPREIEIARRAGATVIGSIFAGDPEEFARLAVRMAATGVVALELNLSCPHAEGFGTEVGGTPENVEKVVRAVTKAVTIPVIAKITPNTGDA
;
A
#
# COMPACT_ATOMS: atom_id res chain seq x y z
N VAL A 1 -11.01 -12.75 -27.86
CA VAL A 1 -10.15 -12.39 -26.70
C VAL A 1 -11.08 -12.00 -25.58
N ALA A 2 -10.96 -12.62 -24.40
CA ALA A 2 -11.80 -12.25 -23.25
C ALA A 2 -11.45 -10.82 -22.82
N GLU A 3 -12.49 -10.03 -22.55
CA GLU A 3 -12.32 -8.72 -21.94
C GLU A 3 -12.10 -8.91 -20.44
N LEU A 4 -10.96 -8.44 -19.93
CA LEU A 4 -10.57 -8.58 -18.53
C LEU A 4 -10.71 -7.27 -17.74
N ALA A 5 -11.16 -6.20 -18.39
CA ALA A 5 -11.37 -4.91 -17.72
C ALA A 5 -12.37 -5.06 -16.56
N VAL A 6 -12.05 -4.48 -15.42
CA VAL A 6 -12.87 -4.57 -14.20
C VAL A 6 -12.87 -3.23 -13.47
N ARG A 7 -13.95 -2.95 -12.76
CA ARG A 7 -14.03 -1.81 -11.83
C ARG A 7 -13.97 -2.33 -10.39
N CYS A 8 -12.95 -1.90 -9.64
CA CYS A 8 -12.75 -2.29 -8.25
C CYS A 8 -12.56 -1.04 -7.39
N ALA A 9 -13.25 -0.93 -6.25
CA ALA A 9 -13.20 0.21 -5.34
C ALA A 9 -13.33 1.58 -6.06
N GLY A 10 -14.14 1.67 -7.13
CA GLY A 10 -14.28 2.90 -7.92
C GLY A 10 -13.19 3.13 -8.97
N VAL A 11 -12.12 2.33 -9.00
CA VAL A 11 -11.01 2.40 -9.95
C VAL A 11 -11.26 1.51 -11.15
N ASN A 12 -11.07 2.02 -12.36
CA ASN A 12 -11.10 1.22 -13.59
C ASN A 12 -9.73 0.58 -13.81
N LEU A 13 -9.70 -0.74 -13.91
CA LEU A 13 -8.50 -1.55 -14.12
C LEU A 13 -8.60 -2.28 -15.46
N ARG A 14 -7.52 -2.36 -16.21
CA ARG A 14 -7.48 -3.10 -17.50
C ARG A 14 -7.62 -4.62 -17.34
N ASN A 15 -7.35 -5.13 -16.14
CA ASN A 15 -7.59 -6.50 -15.70
C ASN A 15 -7.57 -6.57 -14.16
N PRO A 16 -8.01 -7.69 -13.52
CA PRO A 16 -8.10 -7.79 -12.06
C PRO A 16 -6.77 -8.06 -11.35
N PHE A 17 -5.66 -8.20 -12.05
CA PHE A 17 -4.36 -8.53 -11.48
C PHE A 17 -3.62 -7.27 -11.06
N LEU A 18 -3.38 -7.10 -9.76
CA LEU A 18 -2.66 -5.98 -9.18
C LEU A 18 -1.28 -6.42 -8.68
N LEU A 19 -0.25 -5.59 -8.90
CA LEU A 19 0.96 -5.70 -8.10
C LEU A 19 0.60 -5.27 -6.67
N ALA A 20 0.73 -6.18 -5.71
CA ALA A 20 0.49 -5.90 -4.31
C ALA A 20 1.58 -4.99 -3.71
N SER A 21 1.19 -4.22 -2.68
CA SER A 21 2.16 -3.47 -1.86
C SER A 21 3.23 -4.41 -1.27
N GLY A 22 4.50 -4.05 -1.42
CA GLY A 22 5.63 -4.86 -0.98
C GLY A 22 6.94 -4.41 -1.61
N VAL A 23 7.93 -5.32 -1.69
CA VAL A 23 9.29 -5.04 -2.16
C VAL A 23 9.34 -4.52 -3.60
N TRP A 24 8.47 -4.99 -4.48
CA TRP A 24 8.39 -4.54 -5.87
C TRP A 24 7.74 -3.15 -6.03
N GLY A 25 7.20 -2.59 -4.98
CA GLY A 25 6.63 -1.25 -4.96
C GLY A 25 7.59 -0.17 -4.44
N GLU A 26 8.88 -0.47 -4.28
CA GLU A 26 9.86 0.45 -3.70
C GLU A 26 10.28 1.56 -4.66
N SER A 27 10.40 1.27 -5.97
CA SER A 27 10.81 2.26 -6.97
C SER A 27 9.79 2.44 -8.08
N GLY A 28 9.81 3.61 -8.70
CA GLY A 28 8.96 3.94 -9.83
C GLY A 28 9.23 3.05 -11.05
N GLU A 29 10.50 2.66 -11.25
CA GLU A 29 10.90 1.75 -12.32
C GLU A 29 10.32 0.35 -12.12
N SER A 30 10.32 -0.18 -10.88
CA SER A 30 9.71 -1.48 -10.57
C SER A 30 8.20 -1.44 -10.79
N LEU A 31 7.53 -0.37 -10.37
CA LEU A 31 6.10 -0.15 -10.61
C LEU A 31 5.79 -0.07 -12.12
N ALA A 32 6.58 0.70 -12.86
CA ALA A 32 6.45 0.81 -14.33
C ALA A 32 6.72 -0.52 -15.04
N GLY A 33 7.70 -1.29 -14.55
CA GLY A 33 8.02 -2.63 -15.05
C GLY A 33 6.85 -3.60 -14.86
N ALA A 34 6.25 -3.65 -13.68
CA ALA A 34 5.07 -4.47 -13.41
C ALA A 34 3.87 -4.06 -14.28
N TRP A 35 3.63 -2.76 -14.44
CA TRP A 35 2.63 -2.25 -15.36
C TRP A 35 2.90 -2.72 -16.79
N SER A 36 4.12 -2.57 -17.29
CA SER A 36 4.50 -2.98 -18.65
C SER A 36 4.39 -4.48 -18.85
N ALA A 37 4.62 -5.28 -17.81
CA ALA A 37 4.43 -6.73 -17.80
C ALA A 37 2.96 -7.18 -17.81
N GLY A 38 2.00 -6.24 -17.71
CA GLY A 38 0.58 -6.53 -17.87
C GLY A 38 -0.26 -6.40 -16.61
N ALA A 39 0.27 -5.93 -15.48
CA ALA A 39 -0.54 -5.67 -14.29
C ALA A 39 -1.69 -4.72 -14.58
N GLY A 40 -2.89 -4.99 -14.07
CA GLY A 40 -4.07 -4.13 -14.20
C GLY A 40 -3.97 -2.81 -13.44
N GLY A 41 -3.16 -2.79 -12.40
CA GLY A 41 -2.74 -1.65 -11.61
C GLY A 41 -1.56 -2.02 -10.73
N VAL A 42 -0.94 -1.03 -10.11
CA VAL A 42 0.21 -1.23 -9.21
C VAL A 42 -0.03 -0.52 -7.88
N ILE A 43 0.29 -1.20 -6.79
CA ILE A 43 0.19 -0.64 -5.43
C ILE A 43 1.61 -0.34 -4.96
N THR A 44 1.84 0.87 -4.47
CA THR A 44 3.15 1.31 -3.99
C THR A 44 3.60 0.51 -2.75
N LYS A 45 4.87 0.58 -2.41
CA LYS A 45 5.33 0.30 -1.05
C LYS A 45 4.45 1.07 -0.06
N SER A 46 4.18 0.48 1.11
CA SER A 46 3.50 1.23 2.18
C SER A 46 4.42 2.32 2.70
N ILE A 47 3.98 3.57 2.59
CA ILE A 47 4.76 4.77 2.91
C ILE A 47 4.26 5.36 4.21
N GLY A 48 5.19 5.69 5.10
CA GLY A 48 4.94 6.41 6.35
C GLY A 48 5.24 7.89 6.25
N SER A 49 4.97 8.61 7.34
CA SER A 49 5.25 10.05 7.45
C SER A 49 6.75 10.36 7.42
N VAL A 50 7.56 9.44 7.92
CA VAL A 50 9.02 9.59 8.03
C VAL A 50 9.74 8.37 7.47
N PRO A 51 11.02 8.50 7.07
CA PRO A 51 11.83 7.37 6.63
C PRO A 51 11.97 6.30 7.72
N ARG A 52 11.94 5.02 7.30
CA ARG A 52 12.23 3.86 8.17
C ARG A 52 13.22 2.94 7.46
N PRO A 53 14.29 2.52 8.13
CA PRO A 53 15.26 1.59 7.55
C PRO A 53 14.74 0.15 7.47
N GLY A 54 13.69 -0.18 8.24
CA GLY A 54 13.23 -1.56 8.43
C GLY A 54 14.13 -2.34 9.39
N TYR A 55 14.00 -3.67 9.35
CA TYR A 55 14.83 -4.57 10.15
C TYR A 55 16.19 -4.83 9.49
N PRO A 56 17.23 -5.21 10.27
CA PRO A 56 18.51 -5.64 9.71
C PRO A 56 18.35 -6.93 8.88
N ASN A 57 19.18 -7.06 7.84
CA ASN A 57 19.20 -8.27 7.02
C ASN A 57 19.74 -9.50 7.80
N PRO A 58 19.28 -10.72 7.46
CA PRO A 58 18.35 -11.08 6.40
C PRO A 58 16.89 -10.79 6.76
N THR A 59 16.18 -10.06 5.91
CA THR A 59 14.74 -9.75 6.09
C THR A 59 13.82 -10.64 5.26
N ILE A 60 14.40 -11.40 4.34
CA ILE A 60 13.73 -12.42 3.53
C ILE A 60 14.58 -13.67 3.53
N GLU A 61 13.98 -14.82 3.82
CA GLU A 61 14.65 -16.10 3.86
C GLU A 61 13.79 -17.19 3.20
N ALA A 62 14.44 -18.11 2.50
CA ALA A 62 13.75 -19.26 1.92
C ALA A 62 13.35 -20.25 3.01
N TYR A 63 12.09 -20.64 3.05
CA TYR A 63 11.57 -21.68 3.92
C TYR A 63 11.46 -22.99 3.13
N GLU A 64 12.50 -23.82 3.25
CA GLU A 64 12.63 -25.07 2.49
C GLU A 64 12.39 -24.83 0.98
N ARG A 65 11.59 -25.71 0.33
CA ARG A 65 11.14 -25.54 -1.07
C ARG A 65 9.72 -24.96 -1.19
N TRP A 66 9.13 -24.57 -0.08
CA TRP A 66 7.69 -24.27 -0.02
C TRP A 66 7.35 -22.80 -0.05
N GLY A 67 8.29 -21.91 0.21
CA GLY A 67 7.99 -20.49 0.22
C GLY A 67 9.12 -19.61 0.75
N LEU A 68 8.75 -18.37 1.04
CA LEU A 68 9.61 -17.34 1.59
C LEU A 68 9.01 -16.83 2.90
N LEU A 69 9.84 -16.72 3.92
CA LEU A 69 9.55 -15.99 5.13
C LEU A 69 10.08 -14.57 5.00
N ASN A 70 9.36 -13.59 5.49
CA ASN A 70 9.86 -12.23 5.52
C ASN A 70 9.45 -11.47 6.79
N ALA A 71 10.33 -10.57 7.21
CA ALA A 71 10.10 -9.62 8.28
C ALA A 71 10.81 -8.31 7.91
N MET A 72 10.17 -7.49 7.08
CA MET A 72 10.79 -6.28 6.51
C MET A 72 10.84 -5.11 7.47
N GLY A 73 9.85 -4.94 8.37
CA GLY A 73 9.79 -3.82 9.31
C GLY A 73 9.38 -2.48 8.67
N LEU A 74 8.59 -2.52 7.61
CA LEU A 74 8.08 -1.36 6.87
C LEU A 74 9.18 -0.38 6.36
N PRO A 75 10.29 -0.88 5.74
CA PRO A 75 11.29 0.04 5.17
C PRO A 75 10.65 0.93 4.11
N ASN A 76 10.91 2.23 4.17
CA ASN A 76 10.41 3.19 3.20
C ASN A 76 11.12 4.54 3.37
N PRO A 77 11.20 5.39 2.31
CA PRO A 77 11.90 6.67 2.37
C PRO A 77 11.06 7.81 2.98
N GLY A 78 9.83 7.55 3.39
CA GLY A 78 8.88 8.57 3.82
C GLY A 78 8.20 9.31 2.67
N ILE A 79 7.10 10.01 3.02
CA ILE A 79 6.25 10.68 2.03
C ILE A 79 6.92 11.90 1.38
N ASP A 80 8.00 12.43 1.92
CA ASP A 80 8.71 13.57 1.33
C ASP A 80 9.49 13.17 0.08
N GLU A 81 10.08 11.99 0.08
CA GLU A 81 10.94 11.50 -1.00
C GLU A 81 10.20 10.66 -2.04
N TYR A 82 9.14 9.96 -1.65
CA TYR A 82 8.48 8.97 -2.48
C TYR A 82 7.61 9.51 -3.65
N PRO A 83 7.11 10.75 -3.67
CA PRO A 83 6.32 11.27 -4.79
C PRO A 83 7.02 11.18 -6.15
N ARG A 84 8.36 11.23 -6.19
CA ARG A 84 9.15 11.05 -7.40
C ARG A 84 8.96 9.66 -8.02
N GLU A 85 8.91 8.63 -7.20
CA GLU A 85 8.72 7.24 -7.64
C GLU A 85 7.31 7.04 -8.24
N ILE A 86 6.31 7.66 -7.62
CA ILE A 86 4.94 7.66 -8.16
C ILE A 86 4.89 8.35 -9.52
N GLU A 87 5.58 9.48 -9.67
CA GLU A 87 5.60 10.22 -10.94
C GLU A 87 6.25 9.40 -12.07
N ILE A 88 7.33 8.65 -11.80
CA ILE A 88 7.96 7.75 -12.78
C ILE A 88 6.94 6.71 -13.26
N ALA A 89 6.26 6.03 -12.34
CA ALA A 89 5.25 5.02 -12.68
C ALA A 89 4.08 5.61 -13.48
N ARG A 90 3.60 6.79 -13.08
CA ARG A 90 2.50 7.49 -13.77
C ARG A 90 2.87 7.94 -15.18
N ARG A 91 4.10 8.40 -15.40
CA ARG A 91 4.61 8.73 -16.75
C ARG A 91 4.69 7.52 -17.67
N ALA A 92 4.88 6.34 -17.11
CA ALA A 92 4.78 5.07 -17.85
C ALA A 92 3.32 4.64 -18.14
N GLY A 93 2.33 5.43 -17.73
CA GLY A 93 0.90 5.19 -17.93
C GLY A 93 0.28 4.26 -16.87
N ALA A 94 1.00 3.93 -15.79
CA ALA A 94 0.51 3.01 -14.78
C ALA A 94 -0.67 3.57 -13.98
N THR A 95 -1.66 2.71 -13.70
CA THR A 95 -2.71 2.97 -12.72
C THR A 95 -2.12 2.72 -11.33
N VAL A 96 -1.77 3.80 -10.61
CA VAL A 96 -1.04 3.73 -9.33
C VAL A 96 -2.00 3.93 -8.16
N ILE A 97 -2.00 2.97 -7.21
CA ILE A 97 -2.68 3.03 -5.92
C ILE A 97 -1.61 3.30 -4.85
N GLY A 98 -1.80 4.33 -4.04
CA GLY A 98 -0.84 4.69 -3.00
C GLY A 98 -1.11 3.92 -1.70
N SER A 99 -0.17 3.11 -1.24
CA SER A 99 -0.26 2.43 0.06
C SER A 99 0.38 3.26 1.16
N ILE A 100 -0.33 3.44 2.27
CA ILE A 100 0.14 4.20 3.43
C ILE A 100 -0.02 3.41 4.73
N PHE A 101 0.81 3.72 5.72
CA PHE A 101 0.67 3.24 7.10
C PHE A 101 0.97 4.35 8.09
N ALA A 102 0.30 4.31 9.25
CA ALA A 102 0.47 5.26 10.32
C ALA A 102 0.14 4.62 11.68
N GLY A 103 0.42 5.32 12.78
CA GLY A 103 0.18 4.83 14.13
C GLY A 103 -1.19 5.22 14.69
N ASP A 104 -1.82 6.25 14.15
CA ASP A 104 -3.11 6.74 14.61
C ASP A 104 -3.98 7.29 13.46
N PRO A 105 -5.31 7.46 13.66
CA PRO A 105 -6.22 7.92 12.63
C PRO A 105 -5.92 9.33 12.08
N GLU A 106 -5.42 10.23 12.90
CA GLU A 106 -5.08 11.59 12.52
C GLU A 106 -3.84 11.63 11.62
N GLU A 107 -2.83 10.81 11.93
CA GLU A 107 -1.65 10.65 11.09
C GLU A 107 -2.02 10.01 9.75
N PHE A 108 -2.87 8.97 9.74
CA PHE A 108 -3.40 8.39 8.50
C PHE A 108 -4.09 9.46 7.64
N ALA A 109 -4.93 10.31 8.22
CA ALA A 109 -5.63 11.36 7.48
C ALA A 109 -4.65 12.39 6.87
N ARG A 110 -3.65 12.86 7.64
CA ARG A 110 -2.62 13.78 7.14
C ARG A 110 -1.81 13.17 6.01
N LEU A 111 -1.39 11.92 6.18
CA LEU A 111 -0.60 11.19 5.19
C LEU A 111 -1.42 10.90 3.91
N ALA A 112 -2.71 10.58 4.07
CA ALA A 112 -3.64 10.36 2.98
C ALA A 112 -3.78 11.60 2.07
N VAL A 113 -3.88 12.80 2.64
CA VAL A 113 -3.93 14.06 1.87
C VAL A 113 -2.65 14.25 1.06
N ARG A 114 -1.49 14.00 1.66
CA ARG A 114 -0.19 14.11 0.97
C ARG A 114 -0.04 13.09 -0.14
N MET A 115 -0.42 11.83 0.12
CA MET A 115 -0.36 10.75 -0.88
C MET A 115 -1.35 11.03 -2.03
N ALA A 116 -2.58 11.48 -1.75
CA ALA A 116 -3.55 11.84 -2.78
C ALA A 116 -3.05 12.96 -3.69
N ALA A 117 -2.33 13.94 -3.14
CA ALA A 117 -1.76 15.05 -3.91
C ALA A 117 -0.71 14.60 -4.96
N THR A 118 -0.14 13.38 -4.85
CA THR A 118 0.77 12.82 -5.85
C THR A 118 0.06 12.35 -7.13
N GLY A 119 -1.28 12.31 -7.12
CA GLY A 119 -2.10 11.90 -8.26
C GLY A 119 -2.30 10.39 -8.37
N VAL A 120 -2.15 9.65 -7.28
CA VAL A 120 -2.61 8.25 -7.20
C VAL A 120 -4.13 8.17 -7.37
N VAL A 121 -4.63 7.08 -7.95
CA VAL A 121 -6.06 6.94 -8.26
C VAL A 121 -6.90 6.47 -7.07
N ALA A 122 -6.27 5.87 -6.07
CA ALA A 122 -6.88 5.40 -4.83
C ALA A 122 -5.82 5.29 -3.74
N LEU A 123 -6.26 5.15 -2.49
CA LEU A 123 -5.39 4.85 -1.34
C LEU A 123 -5.63 3.43 -0.83
N GLU A 124 -4.56 2.74 -0.46
CA GLU A 124 -4.58 1.54 0.36
C GLU A 124 -4.11 1.89 1.77
N LEU A 125 -4.92 1.58 2.78
CA LEU A 125 -4.56 1.71 4.19
C LEU A 125 -3.99 0.37 4.67
N ASN A 126 -2.69 0.32 4.98
CA ASN A 126 -2.05 -0.88 5.48
C ASN A 126 -2.32 -1.06 6.98
N LEU A 127 -3.38 -1.83 7.30
CA LEU A 127 -3.79 -2.17 8.65
C LEU A 127 -3.42 -3.64 9.01
N SER A 128 -2.53 -4.26 8.25
CA SER A 128 -2.27 -5.69 8.29
C SER A 128 -0.84 -6.07 8.67
N CYS A 129 0.08 -5.12 8.86
CA CYS A 129 1.49 -5.44 9.13
C CYS A 129 1.65 -6.06 10.53
N PRO A 130 2.11 -7.33 10.66
CA PRO A 130 2.16 -8.02 11.96
C PRO A 130 3.44 -7.71 12.76
N HIS A 131 4.43 -7.04 12.16
CA HIS A 131 5.78 -6.93 12.71
C HIS A 131 6.26 -5.48 12.95
N ALA A 132 5.35 -4.51 13.04
CA ALA A 132 5.72 -3.13 13.27
C ALA A 132 4.99 -2.63 14.53
N GLU A 133 5.73 -2.52 15.64
CA GLU A 133 5.23 -1.99 16.90
C GLU A 133 4.59 -0.60 16.70
N GLY A 134 3.39 -0.43 17.20
CA GLY A 134 2.59 0.80 17.03
C GLY A 134 1.89 0.96 15.68
N PHE A 135 1.97 -0.03 14.78
CA PHE A 135 1.41 0.05 13.42
C PHE A 135 0.70 -1.25 13.00
N GLY A 136 0.06 -1.20 11.83
CA GLY A 136 -0.49 -2.39 11.20
C GLY A 136 -1.55 -3.08 12.05
N THR A 137 -1.29 -4.32 12.50
CA THR A 137 -2.27 -5.10 13.27
C THR A 137 -2.58 -4.51 14.64
N GLU A 138 -1.72 -3.72 15.24
CA GLU A 138 -2.03 -3.01 16.49
C GLU A 138 -3.07 -1.92 16.25
N VAL A 139 -3.03 -1.26 15.10
CA VAL A 139 -4.02 -0.25 14.68
C VAL A 139 -5.25 -0.89 14.05
N GLY A 140 -5.08 -1.94 13.24
CA GLY A 140 -6.16 -2.60 12.49
C GLY A 140 -6.72 -3.87 13.14
N GLY A 141 -6.38 -4.14 14.41
CA GLY A 141 -6.70 -5.40 15.09
C GLY A 141 -8.15 -5.52 15.57
N THR A 142 -8.92 -4.44 15.58
CA THR A 142 -10.33 -4.45 15.95
C THR A 142 -11.19 -3.68 14.95
N PRO A 143 -12.48 -4.06 14.77
CA PRO A 143 -13.40 -3.35 13.89
C PRO A 143 -13.52 -1.86 14.23
N GLU A 144 -13.53 -1.51 15.52
CA GLU A 144 -13.65 -0.13 15.98
C GLU A 144 -12.45 0.73 15.58
N ASN A 145 -11.25 0.16 15.62
CA ASN A 145 -10.03 0.86 15.20
C ASN A 145 -10.00 1.03 13.67
N VAL A 146 -10.35 -0.01 12.92
CA VAL A 146 -10.49 0.07 11.46
C VAL A 146 -11.50 1.16 11.09
N GLU A 147 -12.66 1.19 11.74
CA GLU A 147 -13.68 2.22 11.50
C GLU A 147 -13.13 3.64 11.76
N LYS A 148 -12.44 3.86 12.88
CA LYS A 148 -11.86 5.17 13.20
C LYS A 148 -10.88 5.65 12.12
N VAL A 149 -9.96 4.78 11.68
CA VAL A 149 -8.98 5.10 10.64
C VAL A 149 -9.67 5.39 9.31
N VAL A 150 -10.54 4.48 8.85
CA VAL A 150 -11.25 4.65 7.57
C VAL A 150 -12.10 5.92 7.58
N ARG A 151 -12.81 6.19 8.67
CA ARG A 151 -13.61 7.41 8.84
C ARG A 151 -12.75 8.68 8.81
N ALA A 152 -11.59 8.69 9.46
CA ALA A 152 -10.68 9.83 9.45
C ALA A 152 -10.17 10.11 8.03
N VAL A 153 -9.72 9.07 7.33
CA VAL A 153 -9.18 9.19 5.97
C VAL A 153 -10.26 9.59 4.96
N THR A 154 -11.43 8.95 4.97
CA THR A 154 -12.51 9.26 4.01
C THR A 154 -13.10 10.66 4.20
N LYS A 155 -12.95 11.28 5.36
CA LYS A 155 -13.28 12.69 5.57
C LYS A 155 -12.22 13.64 5.01
N ALA A 156 -10.97 13.18 4.87
CA ALA A 156 -9.85 14.02 4.47
C ALA A 156 -9.57 14.00 2.96
N VAL A 157 -10.01 12.94 2.24
CA VAL A 157 -9.75 12.78 0.80
C VAL A 157 -11.02 12.43 0.04
N THR A 158 -11.02 12.71 -1.28
CA THR A 158 -12.15 12.41 -2.17
C THR A 158 -11.91 11.20 -3.07
N ILE A 159 -10.67 10.71 -3.16
CA ILE A 159 -10.34 9.52 -3.93
C ILE A 159 -10.74 8.23 -3.17
N PRO A 160 -10.96 7.11 -3.87
CA PRO A 160 -11.30 5.84 -3.24
C PRO A 160 -10.30 5.40 -2.18
N VAL A 161 -10.80 4.76 -1.12
CA VAL A 161 -10.01 4.24 0.01
C VAL A 161 -10.26 2.74 0.16
N ILE A 162 -9.19 1.97 0.25
CA ILE A 162 -9.18 0.51 0.41
C ILE A 162 -8.54 0.20 1.76
N ALA A 163 -9.25 -0.42 2.67
CA ALA A 163 -8.69 -0.94 3.92
C ALA A 163 -8.12 -2.34 3.67
N LYS A 164 -6.79 -2.50 3.78
CA LYS A 164 -6.16 -3.81 3.71
C LYS A 164 -5.96 -4.35 5.12
N ILE A 165 -6.77 -5.34 5.47
CA ILE A 165 -6.79 -6.01 6.77
C ILE A 165 -6.06 -7.36 6.72
N THR A 166 -5.83 -7.96 7.89
CA THR A 166 -5.25 -9.29 8.04
C THR A 166 -6.33 -10.33 8.34
N PRO A 167 -6.22 -11.57 7.85
CA PRO A 167 -7.13 -12.66 8.24
C PRO A 167 -6.78 -13.26 9.63
N ASN A 168 -5.71 -12.80 10.27
CA ASN A 168 -5.22 -13.34 11.54
C ASN A 168 -5.94 -12.75 12.78
N THR A 169 -6.96 -11.94 12.58
CA THR A 169 -7.91 -11.52 13.61
C THR A 169 -9.04 -12.53 13.61
N GLY A 170 -9.41 -13.07 14.76
CA GLY A 170 -10.45 -14.12 14.84
C GLY A 170 -11.83 -13.76 14.30
N ASP A 171 -12.02 -12.51 13.86
CA ASP A 171 -13.24 -11.98 13.24
C ASP A 171 -12.82 -10.93 12.21
N ALA A 172 -12.98 -11.20 10.92
CA ALA A 172 -12.65 -10.31 9.81
C ALA A 172 -13.89 -9.95 8.99
#